data_3c87ce6b10c8e3cada4580b6bad30682
#
_entry.id   3c87ce6b10c8e3cada4580b6bad30682
#
_cell.length_a   1.000
_cell.length_b   1.000
_cell.length_c   1.000
_cell.angle_alpha   90.00
_cell.angle_beta   90.00
_cell.angle_gamma   90.00
#
_symmetry.space_group_name_H-M   'P 1'
#
loop_
_entity.id
_entity.type
_entity.pdbx_description
1 polymer ?
#
loop_
_entity_poly.entity_id
_entity_poly.type
_entity_poly.pdbx_seq_one_letter_code
_entity_poly.pdbx_strand_id
1 'polypeptide(L)'
;MKKVFFNEDGTLNVSQSAKSHPSYKRIMDDQYVTLDEMGQQYQYIKSIFRQMEDTFTEEQKHLIHKLIVESEVYQAVRKHFNEQIEFDGDFIV
;
A
#
# COMPACT_ATOMS: atom_id res chain seq x y z
N MET A 1 4.34 -4.59 25.26
CA MET A 1 3.24 -4.46 24.31
C MET A 1 3.78 -4.70 22.89
N LYS A 2 3.13 -5.53 22.12
CA LYS A 2 3.55 -5.85 20.76
C LYS A 2 3.22 -4.69 19.83
N LYS A 3 4.21 -4.25 19.04
CA LYS A 3 4.01 -3.17 18.08
C LYS A 3 3.32 -3.73 16.83
N VAL A 4 2.36 -2.98 16.31
CA VAL A 4 1.62 -3.36 15.10
C VAL A 4 2.27 -2.76 13.84
N PHE A 5 2.69 -1.50 13.95
CA PHE A 5 3.15 -0.76 12.77
C PHE A 5 4.63 -0.96 12.45
N PHE A 6 5.43 -1.40 13.42
CA PHE A 6 6.87 -1.48 13.24
C PHE A 6 7.39 -2.89 13.48
N ASN A 7 8.35 -3.29 12.67
CA ASN A 7 9.14 -4.49 12.90
C ASN A 7 10.16 -4.24 14.01
N GLU A 8 10.79 -5.31 14.51
CA GLU A 8 11.78 -5.18 15.59
C GLU A 8 12.98 -4.33 15.17
N ASP A 9 13.31 -4.32 13.88
CA ASP A 9 14.42 -3.53 13.34
C ASP A 9 14.08 -2.07 13.09
N GLY A 10 12.85 -1.63 13.44
CA GLY A 10 12.42 -0.25 13.28
C GLY A 10 11.80 0.08 11.93
N THR A 11 11.76 -0.86 11.01
CA THR A 11 11.10 -0.65 9.71
C THR A 11 9.59 -0.82 9.82
N LEU A 12 8.85 -0.27 8.86
CA LEU A 12 7.39 -0.39 8.84
C LEU A 12 6.96 -1.81 8.47
N ASN A 13 6.00 -2.33 9.22
CA ASN A 13 5.44 -3.65 9.01
C ASN A 13 4.29 -3.59 7.99
N VAL A 14 4.61 -3.33 6.72
CA VAL A 14 3.62 -3.19 5.65
C VAL A 14 3.89 -4.15 4.51
N SER A 15 5.06 -4.06 3.86
CA SER A 15 5.34 -4.83 2.65
C SER A 15 5.30 -6.34 2.89
N GLN A 16 5.94 -6.80 3.96
CA GLN A 16 5.97 -8.23 4.27
C GLN A 16 4.60 -8.74 4.68
N SER A 17 3.86 -7.93 5.46
CA SER A 17 2.50 -8.27 5.86
C SER A 17 1.58 -8.35 4.65
N ALA A 18 1.74 -7.45 3.67
CA ALA A 18 0.95 -7.47 2.46
C ALA A 18 1.20 -8.74 1.64
N LYS A 19 2.47 -9.13 1.45
CA LYS A 19 2.83 -10.30 0.66
C LYS A 19 2.41 -11.61 1.31
N SER A 20 2.36 -11.66 2.63
CA SER A 20 1.91 -12.84 3.35
C SER A 20 0.41 -12.87 3.58
N HIS A 21 -0.29 -11.80 3.24
CA HIS A 21 -1.72 -11.68 3.46
C HIS A 21 -2.51 -12.59 2.52
N PRO A 22 -3.61 -13.20 3.00
CA PRO A 22 -4.44 -14.07 2.15
C PRO A 22 -4.96 -13.40 0.89
N SER A 23 -5.26 -12.10 0.93
CA SER A 23 -5.71 -11.37 -0.25
C SER A 23 -4.66 -11.38 -1.36
N TYR A 24 -3.39 -11.14 -1.00
CA TYR A 24 -2.29 -11.16 -1.97
C TYR A 24 -2.10 -12.57 -2.53
N LYS A 25 -2.08 -13.57 -1.66
CA LYS A 25 -1.89 -14.96 -2.09
C LYS A 25 -3.00 -15.42 -3.02
N ARG A 26 -4.24 -15.03 -2.72
CA ARG A 26 -5.38 -15.40 -3.57
C ARG A 26 -5.27 -14.78 -4.96
N ILE A 27 -4.92 -13.50 -5.05
CA ILE A 27 -4.80 -12.79 -6.32
C ILE A 27 -3.62 -13.33 -7.13
N MET A 28 -2.51 -13.64 -6.47
CA MET A 28 -1.28 -14.07 -7.13
C MET A 28 -1.18 -15.59 -7.30
N ASP A 29 -2.24 -16.33 -6.98
CA ASP A 29 -2.25 -17.79 -7.02
C ASP A 29 -1.84 -18.33 -8.39
N ASP A 30 -2.37 -17.75 -9.46
CA ASP A 30 -2.06 -18.14 -10.84
C ASP A 30 -1.00 -17.23 -11.48
N GLN A 31 -0.41 -16.32 -10.70
CA GLN A 31 0.59 -15.36 -11.15
C GLN A 31 0.08 -14.44 -12.26
N TYR A 32 -1.22 -14.29 -12.36
CA TYR A 32 -1.86 -13.45 -13.36
C TYR A 32 -2.96 -12.60 -12.69
N VAL A 33 -2.83 -11.28 -12.78
CA VAL A 33 -3.76 -10.35 -12.13
C VAL A 33 -4.77 -9.87 -13.16
N THR A 34 -6.06 -10.07 -12.87
CA THR A 34 -7.14 -9.60 -13.74
C THR A 34 -7.65 -8.24 -13.26
N LEU A 35 -8.32 -7.53 -14.17
CA LEU A 35 -8.99 -6.27 -13.84
C LEU A 35 -10.06 -6.48 -12.77
N ASP A 36 -10.78 -7.60 -12.84
CA ASP A 36 -11.79 -7.97 -11.84
C ASP A 36 -11.17 -8.10 -10.45
N GLU A 37 -10.03 -8.77 -10.34
CA GLU A 37 -9.33 -8.94 -9.07
C GLU A 37 -8.88 -7.61 -8.49
N MET A 38 -8.37 -6.72 -9.33
CA MET A 38 -8.00 -5.37 -8.91
C MET A 38 -9.23 -4.60 -8.42
N GLY A 39 -10.33 -4.70 -9.15
CA GLY A 39 -11.59 -4.04 -8.78
C GLY A 39 -12.13 -4.53 -7.45
N GLN A 40 -12.10 -5.85 -7.24
CA GLN A 40 -12.53 -6.45 -5.98
C GLN A 40 -11.68 -5.97 -4.80
N GLN A 41 -10.37 -5.90 -5.00
CA GLN A 41 -9.45 -5.42 -3.97
C GLN A 41 -9.75 -3.95 -3.63
N TYR A 42 -10.01 -3.13 -4.64
CA TYR A 42 -10.37 -1.73 -4.45
C TYR A 42 -11.67 -1.59 -3.65
N GLN A 43 -12.68 -2.40 -3.97
CA GLN A 43 -13.95 -2.37 -3.23
C GLN A 43 -13.76 -2.81 -1.78
N TYR A 44 -12.88 -3.78 -1.55
CA TYR A 44 -12.56 -4.20 -0.19
C TYR A 44 -11.91 -3.06 0.61
N ILE A 45 -10.98 -2.34 0.00
CA ILE A 45 -10.34 -1.18 0.63
C ILE A 45 -11.41 -0.13 0.99
N LYS A 46 -12.33 0.15 0.08
CA LYS A 46 -13.40 1.11 0.33
C LYS A 46 -14.29 0.68 1.50
N SER A 47 -14.52 -0.62 1.65
CA SER A 47 -15.31 -1.12 2.78
C SER A 47 -14.61 -0.89 4.12
N ILE A 48 -13.28 -1.00 4.15
CA ILE A 48 -12.50 -0.69 5.36
C ILE A 48 -12.58 0.80 5.67
N PHE A 49 -12.51 1.65 4.65
CA PHE A 49 -12.66 3.10 4.84
C PHE A 49 -14.04 3.46 5.40
N ARG A 50 -15.10 2.81 4.92
CA ARG A 50 -16.45 3.03 5.46
C ARG A 50 -16.52 2.64 6.94
N GLN A 51 -15.88 1.55 7.30
CA GLN A 51 -15.82 1.11 8.69
C GLN A 51 -15.11 2.15 9.57
N MET A 52 -13.99 2.70 9.10
CA MET A 52 -13.27 3.74 9.81
C MET A 52 -14.10 5.03 9.92
N GLU A 53 -14.79 5.39 8.84
CA GLU A 53 -15.65 6.58 8.85
C GLU A 53 -16.71 6.50 9.94
N ASP A 54 -17.24 5.31 10.18
CA ASP A 54 -18.31 5.11 11.16
C ASP A 54 -17.81 4.97 12.61
N THR A 55 -16.56 4.54 12.80
CA THR A 55 -16.07 4.16 14.14
C THR A 55 -14.95 5.03 14.68
N PHE A 56 -14.20 5.72 13.82
CA PHE A 56 -13.03 6.49 14.25
C PHE A 56 -13.44 7.91 14.65
N THR A 57 -12.66 8.50 15.56
CA THR A 57 -12.82 9.92 15.92
C THR A 57 -12.36 10.79 14.75
N GLU A 58 -12.74 12.07 14.79
CA GLU A 58 -12.33 13.02 13.77
C GLU A 58 -10.81 13.13 13.68
N GLU A 59 -10.12 13.15 14.82
CA GLU A 59 -8.67 13.22 14.86
C GLU A 59 -8.03 11.98 14.23
N GLN A 60 -8.57 10.80 14.51
CA GLN A 60 -8.09 9.55 13.93
C GLN A 60 -8.29 9.53 12.42
N LYS A 61 -9.46 9.99 11.95
CA LYS A 61 -9.75 10.06 10.51
C LYS A 61 -8.76 10.97 9.80
N HIS A 62 -8.48 12.15 10.37
CA HIS A 62 -7.53 13.08 9.76
C HIS A 62 -6.13 12.51 9.70
N LEU A 63 -5.69 11.80 10.73
CA LEU A 63 -4.38 11.19 10.77
C LEU A 63 -4.25 10.10 9.71
N ILE A 64 -5.26 9.26 9.57
CA ILE A 64 -5.26 8.21 8.56
C ILE A 64 -5.32 8.80 7.16
N HIS A 65 -6.13 9.83 6.95
CA HIS A 65 -6.20 10.52 5.67
C HIS A 65 -4.82 11.09 5.29
N LYS A 66 -4.15 11.73 6.24
CA LYS A 66 -2.79 12.25 6.02
C LYS A 66 -1.83 11.13 5.63
N LEU A 67 -1.89 10.01 6.33
CA LEU A 67 -1.04 8.84 6.04
C LEU A 67 -1.25 8.35 4.60
N ILE A 68 -2.51 8.23 4.20
CA ILE A 68 -2.85 7.72 2.88
C ILE A 68 -2.39 8.67 1.79
N VAL A 69 -2.62 9.97 1.97
CA VAL A 69 -2.19 10.98 1.00
C VAL A 69 -0.67 10.96 0.87
N GLU A 70 0.06 10.92 1.98
CA GLU A 70 1.51 10.88 1.94
C GLU A 70 2.02 9.58 1.32
N SER A 71 1.33 8.48 1.52
CA SER A 71 1.66 7.20 0.89
C SER A 71 1.53 7.29 -0.62
N GLU A 72 0.47 7.94 -1.10
CA GLU A 72 0.27 8.16 -2.54
C GLU A 72 1.38 9.05 -3.11
N VAL A 73 1.77 10.10 -2.38
CA VAL A 73 2.89 10.95 -2.78
C VAL A 73 4.16 10.11 -2.91
N TYR A 74 4.43 9.27 -1.92
CA TYR A 74 5.61 8.40 -1.94
C TYR A 74 5.59 7.48 -3.16
N GLN A 75 4.46 6.87 -3.47
CA GLN A 75 4.36 5.97 -4.62
C GLN A 75 4.60 6.71 -5.94
N ALA A 76 4.04 7.90 -6.07
CA ALA A 76 4.23 8.72 -7.27
C ALA A 76 5.70 9.13 -7.43
N VAL A 77 6.33 9.57 -6.35
CA VAL A 77 7.73 9.97 -6.36
C VAL A 77 8.64 8.78 -6.65
N ARG A 78 8.34 7.64 -6.05
CA ARG A 78 9.11 6.41 -6.27
C ARG A 78 9.05 5.97 -7.73
N LYS A 79 7.86 6.04 -8.32
CA LYS A 79 7.68 5.70 -9.74
C LYS A 79 8.53 6.62 -10.61
N HIS A 80 8.49 7.92 -10.34
CA HIS A 80 9.28 8.89 -11.07
C HIS A 80 10.79 8.61 -10.93
N PHE A 81 11.23 8.30 -9.71
CA PHE A 81 12.63 7.98 -9.44
C PHE A 81 13.08 6.74 -10.23
N ASN A 82 12.27 5.70 -10.27
CA ASN A 82 12.58 4.48 -11.02
C ASN A 82 12.68 4.75 -12.52
N GLU A 83 11.77 5.56 -13.06
CA GLU A 83 11.81 5.96 -14.47
C GLU A 83 13.06 6.78 -14.76
N GLN A 84 13.45 7.65 -13.84
CA GLN A 84 14.64 8.47 -13.98
C GLN A 84 15.92 7.62 -14.01
N ILE A 85 16.00 6.59 -13.16
CA ILE A 85 17.14 5.67 -13.14
C ILE A 85 17.24 4.90 -14.46
N GLU A 86 16.14 4.40 -14.97
CA GLU A 86 16.12 3.70 -16.25
C GLU A 86 16.61 4.59 -17.38
N PHE A 87 16.17 5.85 -17.39
CA PHE A 87 16.58 6.82 -18.39
C PHE A 87 18.07 7.12 -18.28
N ASP A 88 18.56 7.37 -17.06
CA ASP A 88 19.97 7.65 -16.83
C ASP A 88 20.84 6.45 -17.18
N GLY A 89 20.33 5.24 -16.95
CA GLY A 89 21.02 4.00 -17.29
C GLY A 89 21.30 3.87 -18.77
N ASP A 90 20.37 4.34 -19.59
CA ASP A 90 20.53 4.32 -21.04
C ASP A 90 21.67 5.22 -21.51
N PHE A 91 21.97 6.27 -20.76
CA PHE A 91 23.06 7.19 -21.09
C PHE A 91 24.42 6.67 -20.67
N ILE A 92 24.47 5.80 -19.68
CA ILE A 92 25.74 5.29 -19.15
C ILE A 92 26.30 4.18 -20.04
N VAL A 93 25.46 3.54 -20.78
CA VAL A 93 25.85 2.50 -21.72
C VAL A 93 26.40 3.11 -22.98
#